data_5ab092f227f5923dd15ed9103e37ed3b
#
_entry.id   5ab092f227f5923dd15ed9103e37ed3b
#
_cell.length_a   1.000
_cell.length_b   1.000
_cell.length_c   1.000
_cell.angle_alpha   90.00
_cell.angle_beta   90.00
_cell.angle_gamma   90.00
#
_symmetry.space_group_name_H-M   'P 1'
#
loop_
_entity.id
_entity.type
_entity.pdbx_description
1 polymer ?
#
loop_
_entity_poly.entity_id
_entity_poly.type
_entity_poly.pdbx_seq_one_letter_code
_entity_poly.pdbx_strand_id
1 'polypeptide(L)'
;KAEIEIAEYVRSLYDGEVITNCRNMLTEHKELDIYIPSLKVAFEYDGMIWHSDRYRVDANYHLKKTEECANKGIKLYHIFEYEWINRQEIVKDKIKHIIGVNYNEYNHNGDYKIIKINEEEAKEFNERYNLQGHIISSLYIGMYRNNELKSMLSLQKENNNKWRVVRFTNNVNNNLIVNSIINYFIDKYKPNKIEAYEDRRWVANSNDSIYRRTGFELVDIIPPDYGYTKGQNDYINKEKLKDCHLSNDYYRIYDCGQYKYEWK
;
A
#
# COMPACT_ATOMS: atom_id res chain seq x y z
N LYS A 1 7.45 12.55 -17.80
CA LYS A 1 8.37 11.44 -18.14
C LYS A 1 7.96 10.17 -17.40
N ALA A 2 7.88 10.17 -16.06
CA ALA A 2 7.51 9.00 -15.28
C ALA A 2 6.10 8.48 -15.56
N GLU A 3 5.10 9.34 -15.73
CA GLU A 3 3.74 8.98 -16.14
C GLU A 3 3.74 8.17 -17.45
N ILE A 4 4.53 8.59 -18.45
CA ILE A 4 4.69 7.86 -19.71
C ILE A 4 5.32 6.49 -19.47
N GLU A 5 6.35 6.41 -18.64
CA GLU A 5 7.02 5.15 -18.28
C GLU A 5 6.04 4.18 -17.61
N ILE A 6 5.17 4.68 -16.71
CA ILE A 6 4.15 3.87 -16.05
C ILE A 6 3.10 3.41 -17.09
N ALA A 7 2.65 4.30 -17.96
CA ALA A 7 1.68 3.96 -19.01
C ALA A 7 2.23 2.90 -19.98
N GLU A 8 3.49 3.03 -20.40
CA GLU A 8 4.17 2.04 -21.24
C GLU A 8 4.31 0.70 -20.51
N TYR A 9 4.65 0.73 -19.23
CA TYR A 9 4.71 -0.47 -18.41
C TYR A 9 3.35 -1.17 -18.30
N VAL A 10 2.27 -0.42 -18.04
CA VAL A 10 0.90 -0.95 -18.02
C VAL A 10 0.54 -1.59 -19.37
N ARG A 11 0.84 -0.91 -20.48
CA ARG A 11 0.61 -1.45 -21.83
C ARG A 11 1.42 -2.72 -22.13
N SER A 12 2.60 -2.85 -21.57
CA SER A 12 3.42 -4.06 -21.72
C SER A 12 2.84 -5.28 -20.98
N LEU A 13 1.95 -5.05 -20.02
CA LEU A 13 1.32 -6.08 -19.18
C LEU A 13 -0.10 -6.44 -19.63
N TYR A 14 -0.78 -5.55 -20.33
CA TYR A 14 -2.20 -5.66 -20.60
C TYR A 14 -2.51 -5.41 -22.08
N ASP A 15 -3.09 -6.43 -22.73
CA ASP A 15 -3.39 -6.40 -24.17
C ASP A 15 -4.67 -5.61 -24.54
N GLY A 16 -5.44 -5.17 -23.52
CA GLY A 16 -6.67 -4.39 -23.73
C GLY A 16 -6.41 -2.90 -23.86
N GLU A 17 -7.51 -2.13 -23.93
CA GLU A 17 -7.44 -0.68 -24.05
C GLU A 17 -6.85 -0.01 -22.78
N VAL A 18 -5.85 0.84 -22.98
CA VAL A 18 -5.23 1.69 -21.94
C VAL A 18 -5.27 3.14 -22.41
N ILE A 19 -6.13 3.93 -21.77
CA ILE A 19 -6.35 5.35 -22.07
C ILE A 19 -5.45 6.19 -21.18
N THR A 20 -4.71 7.11 -21.77
CA THR A 20 -3.93 8.11 -21.00
C THR A 20 -4.62 9.46 -21.04
N ASN A 21 -4.48 10.27 -19.99
CA ASN A 21 -5.07 11.61 -19.85
C ASN A 21 -6.58 11.60 -20.09
N CYS A 22 -7.31 10.67 -19.47
CA CYS A 22 -8.73 10.49 -19.66
C CYS A 22 -9.53 11.57 -18.90
N ARG A 23 -10.13 12.52 -19.63
CA ARG A 23 -10.82 13.71 -19.07
C ARG A 23 -12.34 13.56 -18.98
N ASN A 24 -12.92 12.52 -19.53
CA ASN A 24 -14.36 12.38 -19.65
C ASN A 24 -15.01 11.63 -18.48
N MET A 25 -14.22 11.17 -17.52
CA MET A 25 -14.68 10.31 -16.42
C MET A 25 -14.99 11.07 -15.14
N LEU A 26 -14.33 12.20 -14.88
CA LEU A 26 -14.44 12.96 -13.66
C LEU A 26 -15.06 14.35 -13.90
N THR A 27 -15.59 14.95 -12.82
CA THR A 27 -16.10 16.32 -12.82
C THR A 27 -14.96 17.34 -12.88
N GLU A 28 -15.28 18.60 -13.18
CA GLU A 28 -14.33 19.71 -13.22
C GLU A 28 -13.13 19.48 -14.16
N HIS A 29 -13.33 18.70 -15.24
CA HIS A 29 -12.28 18.37 -16.21
C HIS A 29 -11.02 17.73 -15.60
N LYS A 30 -11.13 17.12 -14.42
CA LYS A 30 -10.06 16.32 -13.86
C LYS A 30 -9.78 15.14 -14.79
N GLU A 31 -8.52 14.83 -14.97
CA GLU A 31 -8.09 13.69 -15.79
C GLU A 31 -7.70 12.50 -14.92
N LEU A 32 -7.75 11.31 -15.52
CA LEU A 32 -7.09 10.13 -15.03
C LEU A 32 -5.84 9.92 -15.87
N ASP A 33 -4.67 9.87 -15.27
CA ASP A 33 -3.40 9.76 -16.00
C ASP A 33 -3.36 8.48 -16.83
N ILE A 34 -3.77 7.35 -16.23
CA ILE A 34 -3.82 6.04 -16.87
C ILE A 34 -5.11 5.35 -16.46
N TYR A 35 -5.96 4.98 -17.42
CA TYR A 35 -7.22 4.31 -17.18
C TYR A 35 -7.37 3.05 -18.04
N ILE A 36 -7.79 1.94 -17.41
CA ILE A 36 -8.06 0.65 -18.04
C ILE A 36 -9.58 0.39 -17.93
N PRO A 37 -10.38 0.71 -18.98
CA PRO A 37 -11.84 0.67 -18.91
C PRO A 37 -12.42 -0.70 -18.57
N SER A 38 -11.89 -1.76 -19.16
CA SER A 38 -12.39 -3.13 -18.96
C SER A 38 -12.19 -3.65 -17.53
N LEU A 39 -11.15 -3.18 -16.84
CA LEU A 39 -10.87 -3.52 -15.44
C LEU A 39 -11.48 -2.51 -14.47
N LYS A 40 -11.92 -1.34 -14.96
CA LYS A 40 -12.31 -0.18 -14.15
C LYS A 40 -11.22 0.20 -13.13
N VAL A 41 -9.98 0.20 -13.59
CA VAL A 41 -8.78 0.54 -12.80
C VAL A 41 -8.12 1.77 -13.38
N ALA A 42 -7.69 2.67 -12.52
CA ALA A 42 -6.91 3.83 -12.89
C ALA A 42 -5.68 3.99 -12.00
N PHE A 43 -4.62 4.56 -12.55
CA PHE A 43 -3.41 4.95 -11.85
C PHE A 43 -3.15 6.43 -12.05
N GLU A 44 -2.81 7.12 -10.96
CA GLU A 44 -2.35 8.50 -10.93
C GLU A 44 -0.87 8.54 -10.58
N TYR A 45 -0.12 9.39 -11.25
CA TYR A 45 1.25 9.72 -10.88
C TYR A 45 1.28 11.09 -10.21
N ASP A 46 1.41 11.08 -8.90
CA ASP A 46 1.36 12.31 -8.11
C ASP A 46 2.77 12.89 -7.93
N GLY A 47 3.10 13.87 -8.75
CA GLY A 47 4.33 14.65 -8.64
C GLY A 47 4.39 15.39 -7.31
N MET A 48 5.45 15.16 -6.52
CA MET A 48 5.52 15.58 -5.11
C MET A 48 5.31 17.08 -4.90
N ILE A 49 5.90 17.92 -5.73
CA ILE A 49 5.76 19.39 -5.62
C ILE A 49 4.39 19.84 -6.09
N TRP A 50 3.94 19.34 -7.25
CA TRP A 50 2.72 19.80 -7.88
C TRP A 50 1.46 19.46 -7.07
N HIS A 51 1.51 18.36 -6.33
CA HIS A 51 0.43 17.88 -5.46
C HIS A 51 0.57 18.29 -4.00
N SER A 52 1.52 19.20 -3.69
CA SER A 52 1.75 19.72 -2.34
C SER A 52 1.02 21.04 -2.07
N ASP A 53 1.01 21.47 -0.82
CA ASP A 53 0.42 22.75 -0.40
C ASP A 53 1.18 23.97 -0.95
N ARG A 54 2.36 23.79 -1.57
CA ARG A 54 3.01 24.84 -2.36
C ARG A 54 2.09 25.43 -3.42
N TYR A 55 1.32 24.58 -4.08
CA TYR A 55 0.35 24.99 -5.11
C TYR A 55 -1.09 25.06 -4.56
N ARG A 56 -1.23 25.19 -3.22
CA ARG A 56 -2.52 25.29 -2.52
C ARG A 56 -3.42 24.08 -2.76
N VAL A 57 -2.85 22.90 -2.95
CA VAL A 57 -3.61 21.68 -3.06
C VAL A 57 -4.30 21.41 -1.73
N ASP A 58 -5.61 21.19 -1.77
CA ASP A 58 -6.43 20.87 -0.60
C ASP A 58 -5.97 19.55 0.04
N ALA A 59 -5.96 19.49 1.36
CA ALA A 59 -5.62 18.28 2.13
C ALA A 59 -6.42 17.02 1.71
N ASN A 60 -7.64 17.22 1.18
CA ASN A 60 -8.50 16.14 0.72
C ASN A 60 -8.45 15.92 -0.81
N TYR A 61 -7.53 16.54 -1.52
CA TYR A 61 -7.50 16.49 -2.99
C TYR A 61 -7.45 15.05 -3.53
N HIS A 62 -6.49 14.27 -3.09
CA HIS A 62 -6.34 12.87 -3.53
C HIS A 62 -7.53 12.02 -3.05
N LEU A 63 -7.98 12.22 -1.81
CA LEU A 63 -9.15 11.53 -1.26
C LEU A 63 -10.42 11.82 -2.08
N LYS A 64 -10.71 13.09 -2.37
CA LYS A 64 -11.90 13.48 -3.17
C LYS A 64 -11.89 12.85 -4.56
N LYS A 65 -10.72 12.79 -5.20
CA LYS A 65 -10.56 12.15 -6.52
C LYS A 65 -10.78 10.64 -6.42
N THR A 66 -10.21 10.01 -5.38
CA THR A 66 -10.42 8.57 -5.10
C THR A 66 -11.89 8.25 -4.88
N GLU A 67 -12.60 9.05 -4.07
CA GLU A 67 -14.02 8.83 -3.77
C GLU A 67 -14.92 9.09 -4.99
N GLU A 68 -14.61 10.11 -5.80
CA GLU A 68 -15.33 10.35 -7.06
C GLU A 68 -15.17 9.16 -8.02
N CYS A 69 -13.96 8.59 -8.14
CA CYS A 69 -13.72 7.38 -8.92
C CYS A 69 -14.50 6.18 -8.36
N ALA A 70 -14.47 5.98 -7.05
CA ALA A 70 -15.16 4.88 -6.39
C ALA A 70 -16.68 4.93 -6.62
N ASN A 71 -17.29 6.13 -6.59
CA ASN A 71 -18.70 6.34 -6.88
C ASN A 71 -19.08 5.99 -8.34
N LYS A 72 -18.11 5.96 -9.24
CA LYS A 72 -18.25 5.51 -10.65
C LYS A 72 -17.83 4.06 -10.86
N GLY A 73 -17.49 3.35 -9.77
CA GLY A 73 -17.01 1.98 -9.81
C GLY A 73 -15.58 1.81 -10.31
N ILE A 74 -14.81 2.91 -10.34
CA ILE A 74 -13.40 2.92 -10.76
C ILE A 74 -12.51 2.81 -9.52
N LYS A 75 -11.56 1.87 -9.53
CA LYS A 75 -10.52 1.74 -8.52
C LYS A 75 -9.34 2.61 -8.91
N LEU A 76 -9.15 3.73 -8.20
CA LEU A 76 -8.04 4.64 -8.40
C LEU A 76 -6.89 4.32 -7.43
N TYR A 77 -5.67 4.24 -7.96
CA TYR A 77 -4.44 4.02 -7.22
C TYR A 77 -3.49 5.19 -7.43
N HIS A 78 -2.92 5.71 -6.33
CA HIS A 78 -2.02 6.85 -6.34
C HIS A 78 -0.57 6.41 -6.18
N ILE A 79 0.26 6.72 -7.16
CA ILE A 79 1.69 6.45 -7.19
C ILE A 79 2.41 7.76 -6.93
N PHE A 80 2.95 7.94 -5.73
CA PHE A 80 3.74 9.13 -5.42
C PHE A 80 5.09 9.08 -6.11
N GLU A 81 5.55 10.24 -6.62
CA GLU A 81 6.79 10.37 -7.38
C GLU A 81 7.99 9.73 -6.67
N TYR A 82 8.14 9.93 -5.34
CA TYR A 82 9.24 9.34 -4.57
C TYR A 82 9.20 7.80 -4.53
N GLU A 83 8.01 7.20 -4.57
CA GLU A 83 7.84 5.74 -4.60
C GLU A 83 8.30 5.19 -5.96
N TRP A 84 7.92 5.86 -7.07
CA TRP A 84 8.37 5.48 -8.40
C TRP A 84 9.89 5.61 -8.56
N ILE A 85 10.49 6.65 -7.99
CA ILE A 85 11.95 6.87 -8.08
C ILE A 85 12.73 5.88 -7.20
N ASN A 86 12.30 5.69 -5.94
CA ASN A 86 13.09 4.96 -4.95
C ASN A 86 12.68 3.49 -4.77
N ARG A 87 11.46 3.11 -5.21
CA ARG A 87 10.85 1.79 -4.98
C ARG A 87 10.18 1.24 -6.24
N GLN A 88 10.72 1.56 -7.41
CA GLN A 88 10.11 1.30 -8.71
C GLN A 88 9.69 -0.16 -8.89
N GLU A 89 10.55 -1.12 -8.53
CA GLU A 89 10.23 -2.55 -8.70
C GLU A 89 9.06 -3.00 -7.81
N ILE A 90 8.95 -2.45 -6.59
CA ILE A 90 7.80 -2.73 -5.72
C ILE A 90 6.52 -2.14 -6.30
N VAL A 91 6.58 -0.91 -6.84
CA VAL A 91 5.44 -0.28 -7.52
C VAL A 91 5.02 -1.09 -8.75
N LYS A 92 5.97 -1.52 -9.56
CA LYS A 92 5.72 -2.39 -10.72
C LYS A 92 5.04 -3.70 -10.34
N ASP A 93 5.48 -4.35 -9.26
CA ASP A 93 4.86 -5.57 -8.77
C ASP A 93 3.44 -5.33 -8.25
N LYS A 94 3.17 -4.20 -7.59
CA LYS A 94 1.81 -3.80 -7.22
C LYS A 94 0.92 -3.58 -8.45
N ILE A 95 1.41 -2.90 -9.48
CA ILE A 95 0.69 -2.69 -10.75
C ILE A 95 0.34 -4.04 -11.38
N LYS A 96 1.30 -4.97 -11.51
CA LYS A 96 1.05 -6.33 -12.01
C LYS A 96 -0.09 -7.00 -11.26
N HIS A 97 -0.03 -6.93 -9.92
CA HIS A 97 -1.05 -7.50 -9.06
C HIS A 97 -2.43 -6.91 -9.31
N ILE A 98 -2.53 -5.58 -9.37
CA ILE A 98 -3.78 -4.85 -9.58
C ILE A 98 -4.41 -5.18 -10.94
N ILE A 99 -3.60 -5.30 -11.99
CA ILE A 99 -4.04 -5.66 -13.35
C ILE A 99 -4.39 -7.15 -13.47
N GLY A 100 -3.93 -7.99 -12.54
CA GLY A 100 -4.19 -9.44 -12.56
C GLY A 100 -3.27 -10.22 -13.48
N VAL A 101 -2.12 -9.66 -13.90
CA VAL A 101 -1.14 -10.35 -14.75
C VAL A 101 -0.27 -11.28 -13.91
N ASN A 102 -0.17 -12.53 -14.37
CA ASN A 102 0.69 -13.57 -13.76
C ASN A 102 0.45 -13.83 -12.27
N TYR A 103 -0.81 -14.16 -11.93
CA TYR A 103 -1.01 -15.07 -10.82
C TYR A 103 -0.42 -16.42 -11.24
N ASN A 104 0.85 -16.65 -10.99
CA ASN A 104 1.27 -18.03 -10.81
C ASN A 104 0.36 -18.56 -9.70
N GLU A 105 -0.59 -19.40 -10.09
CA GLU A 105 -1.33 -20.24 -9.16
C GLU A 105 -0.26 -21.01 -8.38
N TYR A 106 0.13 -20.46 -7.24
CA TYR A 106 0.87 -21.23 -6.28
C TYR A 106 -0.09 -22.34 -5.87
N ASN A 107 0.08 -23.51 -6.53
CA ASN A 107 -0.63 -24.72 -6.18
C ASN A 107 -0.62 -24.85 -4.66
N HIS A 108 -1.81 -24.89 -4.07
CA HIS A 108 -2.05 -24.86 -2.63
C HIS A 108 -1.45 -26.05 -1.86
N ASN A 109 -0.84 -27.01 -2.54
CA ASN A 109 -0.29 -28.27 -2.01
C ASN A 109 1.19 -28.15 -1.63
N GLY A 110 1.65 -27.03 -1.15
CA GLY A 110 3.04 -26.89 -0.67
C GLY A 110 3.10 -26.79 0.86
N ASP A 111 4.06 -27.48 1.46
CA ASP A 111 4.36 -27.34 2.88
C ASP A 111 4.91 -25.93 3.17
N TYR A 112 4.14 -25.17 3.93
CA TYR A 112 4.57 -23.88 4.44
C TYR A 112 5.05 -24.05 5.87
N LYS A 113 6.19 -23.44 6.17
CA LYS A 113 6.72 -23.33 7.53
C LYS A 113 6.53 -21.91 8.03
N ILE A 114 5.80 -21.73 9.14
CA ILE A 114 5.62 -20.42 9.77
C ILE A 114 6.38 -20.39 11.08
N ILE A 115 7.29 -19.44 11.22
CA ILE A 115 8.17 -19.31 12.40
C ILE A 115 8.41 -17.85 12.77
N LYS A 116 8.84 -17.63 14.01
CA LYS A 116 9.44 -16.35 14.40
C LYS A 116 10.79 -16.20 13.69
N ILE A 117 11.03 -15.01 13.14
CA ILE A 117 12.30 -14.65 12.50
C ILE A 117 12.99 -13.53 13.28
N ASN A 118 14.27 -13.29 13.00
CA ASN A 118 15.02 -12.21 13.61
C ASN A 118 14.81 -10.87 12.85
N GLU A 119 15.29 -9.77 13.45
CA GLU A 119 15.13 -8.43 12.90
C GLU A 119 15.92 -8.24 11.59
N GLU A 120 17.11 -8.82 11.49
CA GLU A 120 17.98 -8.67 10.32
C GLU A 120 17.30 -9.24 9.06
N GLU A 121 16.78 -10.46 9.14
CA GLU A 121 16.02 -11.10 8.07
C GLU A 121 14.73 -10.36 7.75
N ALA A 122 14.01 -9.89 8.78
CA ALA A 122 12.82 -9.08 8.61
C ALA A 122 13.12 -7.74 7.92
N LYS A 123 14.25 -7.11 8.23
CA LYS A 123 14.70 -5.88 7.62
C LYS A 123 15.01 -6.08 6.14
N GLU A 124 15.80 -7.09 5.81
CA GLU A 124 16.14 -7.41 4.42
C GLU A 124 14.88 -7.63 3.57
N PHE A 125 13.94 -8.43 4.07
CA PHE A 125 12.71 -8.72 3.36
C PHE A 125 11.79 -7.49 3.22
N ASN A 126 11.62 -6.68 4.27
CA ASN A 126 10.82 -5.47 4.21
C ASN A 126 11.42 -4.42 3.27
N GLU A 127 12.74 -4.20 3.30
CA GLU A 127 13.38 -3.25 2.39
C GLU A 127 13.23 -3.66 0.93
N ARG A 128 13.20 -4.95 0.66
CA ARG A 128 13.10 -5.48 -0.70
C ARG A 128 11.66 -5.49 -1.25
N TYR A 129 10.65 -5.73 -0.40
CA TYR A 129 9.29 -6.03 -0.86
C TYR A 129 8.19 -5.13 -0.28
N ASN A 130 8.49 -4.28 0.71
CA ASN A 130 7.50 -3.37 1.30
C ASN A 130 7.75 -1.92 0.86
N LEU A 131 6.70 -1.27 0.36
CA LEU A 131 6.79 0.10 -0.14
C LEU A 131 7.24 1.10 0.95
N GLN A 132 6.85 0.87 2.18
CA GLN A 132 7.21 1.71 3.34
C GLN A 132 8.53 1.27 4.02
N GLY A 133 9.16 0.18 3.55
CA GLY A 133 10.38 -0.37 4.11
C GLY A 133 10.23 -0.96 5.50
N HIS A 134 11.36 -1.15 6.17
CA HIS A 134 11.42 -1.76 7.50
C HIS A 134 11.06 -0.79 8.64
N ILE A 135 10.50 -1.34 9.69
CA ILE A 135 10.29 -0.68 10.98
C ILE A 135 10.60 -1.64 12.13
N ILE A 136 11.31 -1.16 13.15
CA ILE A 136 11.60 -1.95 14.35
C ILE A 136 10.28 -2.30 15.05
N SER A 137 10.13 -3.57 15.37
CA SER A 137 8.87 -4.13 15.90
C SER A 137 9.14 -5.14 17.02
N SER A 138 8.12 -5.41 17.83
CA SER A 138 8.23 -6.34 18.97
C SER A 138 8.36 -7.80 18.54
N LEU A 139 7.84 -8.14 17.35
CA LEU A 139 7.79 -9.51 16.84
C LEU A 139 7.77 -9.51 15.32
N TYR A 140 8.51 -10.46 14.74
CA TYR A 140 8.49 -10.76 13.32
C TYR A 140 8.15 -12.23 13.13
N ILE A 141 7.18 -12.50 12.25
CA ILE A 141 6.75 -13.86 11.88
C ILE A 141 6.92 -13.99 10.39
N GLY A 142 7.68 -14.99 9.96
CA GLY A 142 7.92 -15.32 8.56
C GLY A 142 7.24 -16.61 8.15
N MET A 143 6.79 -16.65 6.91
CA MET A 143 6.28 -17.83 6.24
C MET A 143 7.21 -18.20 5.09
N TYR A 144 7.70 -19.42 5.15
CA TYR A 144 8.65 -19.99 4.18
C TYR A 144 7.98 -21.05 3.32
N ARG A 145 8.43 -21.09 2.07
CA ARG A 145 8.18 -22.19 1.15
C ARG A 145 9.48 -22.52 0.44
N ASN A 146 9.85 -23.81 0.39
CA ASN A 146 11.10 -24.27 -0.20
C ASN A 146 12.34 -23.54 0.37
N ASN A 147 12.35 -23.32 1.69
CA ASN A 147 13.39 -22.57 2.42
C ASN A 147 13.53 -21.08 2.04
N GLU A 148 12.62 -20.53 1.26
CA GLU A 148 12.59 -19.09 0.94
C GLU A 148 11.48 -18.39 1.72
N LEU A 149 11.78 -17.22 2.30
CA LEU A 149 10.80 -16.35 2.94
C LEU A 149 9.87 -15.76 1.87
N LYS A 150 8.57 -16.01 1.98
CA LYS A 150 7.56 -15.60 1.00
C LYS A 150 6.60 -14.53 1.53
N SER A 151 6.38 -14.52 2.84
CA SER A 151 5.51 -13.55 3.49
C SER A 151 5.95 -13.32 4.91
N MET A 152 5.69 -12.13 5.44
CA MET A 152 5.98 -11.83 6.84
C MET A 152 5.03 -10.81 7.46
N LEU A 153 4.86 -10.90 8.77
CA LEU A 153 4.23 -9.91 9.62
C LEU A 153 5.26 -9.27 10.55
N SER A 154 5.24 -7.94 10.62
CA SER A 154 5.88 -7.18 11.69
C SER A 154 4.79 -6.70 12.64
N LEU A 155 4.92 -7.01 13.92
CA LEU A 155 3.90 -6.83 14.93
C LEU A 155 4.44 -6.04 16.11
N GLN A 156 3.72 -4.99 16.50
CA GLN A 156 4.02 -4.20 17.69
C GLN A 156 3.10 -4.62 18.83
N LYS A 157 3.69 -5.03 19.95
CA LYS A 157 2.95 -5.34 21.18
C LYS A 157 2.60 -4.06 21.92
N GLU A 158 1.36 -3.95 22.35
CA GLU A 158 0.84 -2.87 23.20
C GLU A 158 0.38 -3.44 24.56
N ASN A 159 -0.16 -2.58 25.42
CA ASN A 159 -0.70 -2.99 26.72
C ASN A 159 -1.87 -3.96 26.57
N ASN A 160 -2.16 -4.74 27.63
CA ASN A 160 -3.29 -5.68 27.70
C ASN A 160 -3.32 -6.72 26.57
N ASN A 161 -2.15 -7.20 26.14
CA ASN A 161 -2.03 -8.16 25.04
C ASN A 161 -2.74 -7.73 23.75
N LYS A 162 -2.80 -6.41 23.52
CA LYS A 162 -3.18 -5.81 22.26
C LYS A 162 -1.96 -5.76 21.35
N TRP A 163 -2.18 -5.97 20.05
CA TRP A 163 -1.15 -5.97 19.04
C TRP A 163 -1.55 -5.10 17.85
N ARG A 164 -0.55 -4.57 17.16
CA ARG A 164 -0.74 -3.84 15.91
C ARG A 164 0.10 -4.48 14.82
N VAL A 165 -0.51 -4.75 13.67
CA VAL A 165 0.22 -5.09 12.46
C VAL A 165 0.82 -3.79 11.92
N VAL A 166 2.16 -3.68 11.96
CA VAL A 166 2.87 -2.48 11.47
C VAL A 166 3.38 -2.67 10.06
N ARG A 167 3.66 -3.91 9.64
CA ARG A 167 3.93 -4.28 8.25
C ARG A 167 3.37 -5.66 7.96
N PHE A 168 2.74 -5.78 6.84
CA PHE A 168 2.46 -7.05 6.19
C PHE A 168 3.12 -7.04 4.82
N THR A 169 4.07 -7.93 4.60
CA THR A 169 4.94 -7.93 3.41
C THR A 169 4.86 -9.27 2.73
N ASN A 170 4.60 -9.27 1.44
CA ASN A 170 4.53 -10.45 0.59
C ASN A 170 5.36 -10.26 -0.67
N ASN A 171 6.05 -11.31 -1.09
CA ASN A 171 6.60 -11.41 -2.45
C ASN A 171 5.80 -12.37 -3.34
N VAL A 172 4.62 -12.78 -2.88
CA VAL A 172 3.70 -13.68 -3.59
C VAL A 172 2.26 -13.18 -3.46
N ASN A 173 1.51 -13.30 -4.53
CA ASN A 173 0.11 -12.91 -4.58
C ASN A 173 -0.79 -14.09 -4.23
N ASN A 174 -0.94 -14.40 -2.93
CA ASN A 174 -1.84 -15.46 -2.51
C ASN A 174 -2.57 -15.10 -1.21
N ASN A 175 -3.88 -14.91 -1.31
CA ASN A 175 -4.74 -14.58 -0.18
C ASN A 175 -4.78 -15.65 0.91
N LEU A 176 -4.55 -16.93 0.58
CA LEU A 176 -4.51 -18.02 1.56
C LEU A 176 -3.28 -17.92 2.48
N ILE A 177 -2.18 -17.40 1.96
CA ILE A 177 -0.96 -17.16 2.74
C ILE A 177 -1.22 -16.16 3.85
N VAL A 178 -1.99 -15.11 3.56
CA VAL A 178 -2.37 -14.08 4.54
C VAL A 178 -3.11 -14.71 5.71
N ASN A 179 -4.12 -15.51 5.42
CA ASN A 179 -4.92 -16.19 6.45
C ASN A 179 -4.04 -17.09 7.33
N SER A 180 -3.15 -17.86 6.72
CA SER A 180 -2.32 -18.82 7.44
C SER A 180 -1.36 -18.14 8.43
N ILE A 181 -0.71 -17.06 8.04
CA ILE A 181 0.25 -16.38 8.92
C ILE A 181 -0.44 -15.61 10.06
N ILE A 182 -1.62 -15.01 9.79
CA ILE A 182 -2.42 -14.34 10.80
C ILE A 182 -3.00 -15.35 11.79
N ASN A 183 -3.57 -16.45 11.31
CA ASN A 183 -4.10 -17.51 12.17
C ASN A 183 -3.00 -18.12 13.04
N TYR A 184 -1.83 -18.39 12.50
CA TYR A 184 -0.67 -18.84 13.30
C TYR A 184 -0.36 -17.86 14.43
N PHE A 185 -0.37 -16.56 14.15
CA PHE A 185 -0.13 -15.55 15.18
C PHE A 185 -1.22 -15.60 16.26
N ILE A 186 -2.49 -15.61 15.86
CA ILE A 186 -3.63 -15.67 16.78
C ILE A 186 -3.55 -16.91 17.66
N ASP A 187 -3.31 -18.08 17.05
CA ASP A 187 -3.27 -19.35 17.79
C ASP A 187 -2.11 -19.44 18.78
N LYS A 188 -0.96 -18.91 18.41
CA LYS A 188 0.26 -19.00 19.22
C LYS A 188 0.33 -17.94 20.32
N TYR A 189 -0.08 -16.71 20.03
CA TYR A 189 0.13 -15.58 20.93
C TYR A 189 -1.16 -15.16 21.66
N LYS A 190 -2.33 -15.70 21.25
CA LYS A 190 -3.64 -15.48 21.88
C LYS A 190 -3.90 -13.99 22.18
N PRO A 191 -3.79 -13.11 21.17
CA PRO A 191 -4.03 -11.68 21.41
C PRO A 191 -5.46 -11.41 21.86
N ASN A 192 -5.64 -10.39 22.70
CA ASN A 192 -6.98 -9.91 23.06
C ASN A 192 -7.58 -9.05 21.94
N LYS A 193 -6.72 -8.42 21.14
CA LYS A 193 -7.09 -7.52 20.05
C LYS A 193 -5.93 -7.35 19.10
N ILE A 194 -6.23 -7.28 17.81
CA ILE A 194 -5.24 -6.91 16.78
C ILE A 194 -5.77 -5.71 16.00
N GLU A 195 -4.97 -4.67 15.85
CA GLU A 195 -5.25 -3.54 14.96
C GLU A 195 -4.39 -3.63 13.70
N ALA A 196 -4.97 -3.26 12.57
CA ALA A 196 -4.27 -3.16 11.29
C ALA A 196 -4.73 -1.93 10.51
N TYR A 197 -3.86 -1.40 9.66
CA TYR A 197 -4.13 -0.20 8.85
C TYR A 197 -3.75 -0.45 7.41
N GLU A 198 -4.56 0.05 6.48
CA GLU A 198 -4.27 0.00 5.05
C GLU A 198 -4.34 1.40 4.44
N ASP A 199 -3.32 1.73 3.66
CA ASP A 199 -3.21 2.97 2.91
C ASP A 199 -4.23 2.99 1.77
N ARG A 200 -5.16 3.94 1.79
CA ARG A 200 -6.23 4.09 0.81
C ARG A 200 -5.73 4.45 -0.59
N ARG A 201 -4.49 4.89 -0.74
CA ARG A 201 -3.85 5.07 -2.05
C ARG A 201 -3.67 3.73 -2.78
N TRP A 202 -3.51 2.64 -2.03
CA TRP A 202 -3.24 1.28 -2.54
C TRP A 202 -4.37 0.29 -2.29
N VAL A 203 -5.41 0.68 -1.58
CA VAL A 203 -6.63 -0.10 -1.34
C VAL A 203 -7.83 0.79 -1.62
N ALA A 204 -8.28 0.80 -2.87
CA ALA A 204 -9.34 1.69 -3.34
C ALA A 204 -10.71 1.42 -2.68
N ASN A 205 -10.95 0.19 -2.22
CA ASN A 205 -12.19 -0.19 -1.55
C ASN A 205 -11.88 -1.07 -0.34
N SER A 206 -12.46 -0.76 0.82
CA SER A 206 -12.28 -1.54 2.05
C SER A 206 -12.72 -3.00 1.96
N ASN A 207 -13.63 -3.33 1.03
CA ASN A 207 -14.04 -4.72 0.78
C ASN A 207 -12.95 -5.55 0.08
N ASP A 208 -11.99 -4.92 -0.58
CA ASP A 208 -10.85 -5.59 -1.21
C ASP A 208 -9.71 -5.87 -0.21
N SER A 209 -9.85 -5.39 1.03
CA SER A 209 -8.85 -5.56 2.09
C SER A 209 -8.48 -7.01 2.35
N ILE A 210 -7.19 -7.24 2.50
CA ILE A 210 -6.66 -8.53 2.96
C ILE A 210 -7.13 -8.85 4.39
N TYR A 211 -7.28 -7.84 5.24
CA TYR A 211 -7.71 -8.01 6.64
C TYR A 211 -9.17 -8.42 6.75
N ARG A 212 -10.07 -7.88 5.91
CA ARG A 212 -11.46 -8.32 5.87
C ARG A 212 -11.62 -9.81 5.62
N ARG A 213 -10.75 -10.36 4.77
CA ARG A 213 -10.74 -11.79 4.42
C ARG A 213 -10.20 -12.69 5.55
N THR A 214 -9.54 -12.09 6.55
CA THR A 214 -8.96 -12.80 7.71
C THR A 214 -9.75 -12.61 8.99
N GLY A 215 -10.99 -12.12 8.89
CA GLY A 215 -11.90 -11.96 10.04
C GLY A 215 -11.76 -10.64 10.80
N PHE A 216 -11.00 -9.68 10.25
CA PHE A 216 -10.97 -8.33 10.79
C PHE A 216 -12.20 -7.54 10.35
N GLU A 217 -12.69 -6.66 11.22
CA GLU A 217 -13.76 -5.72 10.93
C GLU A 217 -13.19 -4.33 10.65
N LEU A 218 -13.77 -3.62 9.67
CA LEU A 218 -13.51 -2.19 9.48
C LEU A 218 -14.16 -1.43 10.62
N VAL A 219 -13.36 -0.72 11.41
CA VAL A 219 -13.85 0.01 12.58
C VAL A 219 -13.76 1.52 12.43
N ASP A 220 -12.89 2.01 11.54
CA ASP A 220 -12.72 3.44 11.33
C ASP A 220 -12.13 3.73 9.95
N ILE A 221 -12.33 4.98 9.48
CA ILE A 221 -11.72 5.55 8.30
C ILE A 221 -10.93 6.78 8.74
N ILE A 222 -9.63 6.64 8.80
CA ILE A 222 -8.72 7.69 9.20
C ILE A 222 -8.61 8.72 8.06
N PRO A 223 -8.78 10.01 8.35
CA PRO A 223 -8.67 11.06 7.33
C PRO A 223 -7.25 11.17 6.74
N PRO A 224 -7.08 11.88 5.61
CA PRO A 224 -5.78 12.13 5.02
C PRO A 224 -4.78 12.69 6.02
N ASP A 225 -3.58 12.14 5.96
CA ASP A 225 -2.42 12.62 6.69
C ASP A 225 -1.34 13.09 5.71
N TYR A 226 -0.26 13.70 6.20
CA TYR A 226 0.73 14.30 5.33
C TYR A 226 2.15 13.90 5.69
N GLY A 227 3.00 13.95 4.67
CA GLY A 227 4.44 14.02 4.79
C GLY A 227 4.97 15.32 4.24
N TYR A 228 6.28 15.49 4.32
CA TYR A 228 6.96 16.68 3.84
C TYR A 228 7.84 16.35 2.64
N THR A 229 7.92 17.29 1.71
CA THR A 229 8.70 17.15 0.47
C THR A 229 9.31 18.47 0.03
N LYS A 230 10.49 18.39 -0.60
CA LYS A 230 11.06 19.46 -1.45
C LYS A 230 10.87 19.16 -2.94
N GLY A 231 10.30 18.00 -3.28
CA GLY A 231 10.07 17.51 -4.63
C GLY A 231 10.87 16.26 -4.98
N GLN A 232 10.58 15.71 -6.16
CA GLN A 232 11.22 14.51 -6.70
C GLN A 232 11.23 13.34 -5.69
N ASN A 233 12.42 12.87 -5.32
CA ASN A 233 12.60 11.72 -4.43
C ASN A 233 12.68 12.09 -2.94
N ASP A 234 12.50 13.36 -2.60
CA ASP A 234 12.57 13.82 -1.21
C ASP A 234 11.18 13.72 -0.54
N TYR A 235 11.04 12.73 0.32
CA TYR A 235 9.85 12.54 1.14
C TYR A 235 10.21 12.16 2.57
N ILE A 236 9.68 12.91 3.51
CA ILE A 236 9.86 12.68 4.94
C ILE A 236 8.51 12.47 5.60
N ASN A 237 8.31 11.28 6.17
CA ASN A 237 7.14 11.04 7.01
C ASN A 237 7.19 11.95 8.25
N LYS A 238 6.07 12.62 8.58
CA LYS A 238 5.99 13.53 9.74
C LYS A 238 6.39 12.89 11.07
N GLU A 239 6.16 11.58 11.23
CA GLU A 239 6.51 10.86 12.46
C GLU A 239 8.02 10.79 12.69
N LYS A 240 8.82 10.87 11.61
CA LYS A 240 10.29 10.91 11.70
C LYS A 240 10.84 12.28 12.11
N LEU A 241 9.98 13.29 12.21
CA LEU A 241 10.37 14.68 12.48
C LEU A 241 10.20 15.11 13.93
N LYS A 242 9.91 14.22 14.85
CA LYS A 242 9.60 14.56 16.25
C LYS A 242 10.61 15.49 16.93
N ASP A 243 11.84 15.60 16.39
CA ASP A 243 12.92 16.41 16.95
C ASP A 243 13.73 17.23 15.91
N CYS A 244 13.24 17.36 14.67
CA CYS A 244 13.95 18.08 13.61
C CYS A 244 13.21 19.33 13.17
N HIS A 245 13.89 20.48 13.15
CA HIS A 245 13.38 21.67 12.47
C HIS A 245 13.56 21.51 10.97
N LEU A 246 12.44 21.47 10.23
CA LEU A 246 12.47 21.54 8.76
C LEU A 246 12.80 22.97 8.31
N SER A 247 13.58 23.08 7.25
CA SER A 247 13.78 24.34 6.54
C SER A 247 12.46 24.79 5.87
N ASN A 248 12.34 26.10 5.63
CA ASN A 248 11.10 26.71 5.07
C ASN A 248 10.80 26.31 3.63
N ASP A 249 11.62 25.48 3.01
CA ASP A 249 11.47 24.99 1.64
C ASP A 249 10.77 23.62 1.55
N TYR A 250 10.30 23.07 2.67
CA TYR A 250 9.47 21.88 2.70
C TYR A 250 7.98 22.22 2.61
N TYR A 251 7.26 21.43 1.85
CA TYR A 251 5.81 21.52 1.64
C TYR A 251 5.14 20.25 2.07
N ARG A 252 3.87 20.32 2.44
CA ARG A 252 3.08 19.15 2.82
C ARG A 252 2.44 18.52 1.59
N ILE A 253 2.54 17.20 1.48
CA ILE A 253 1.78 16.40 0.54
C ILE A 253 0.89 15.45 1.34
N TYR A 254 -0.40 15.43 0.99
CA TYR A 254 -1.41 14.65 1.70
C TYR A 254 -1.70 13.34 0.98
N ASP A 255 -1.91 12.27 1.75
CA ASP A 255 -2.36 10.98 1.25
C ASP A 255 -3.90 10.90 1.10
N CYS A 256 -4.45 9.69 0.98
CA CYS A 256 -5.90 9.44 0.92
C CYS A 256 -6.48 8.98 2.27
N GLY A 257 -5.69 9.02 3.34
CA GLY A 257 -6.06 8.43 4.63
C GLY A 257 -5.89 6.91 4.67
N GLN A 258 -6.42 6.30 5.70
CA GLN A 258 -6.26 4.87 5.95
C GLN A 258 -7.59 4.22 6.33
N TYR A 259 -7.76 2.94 6.02
CA TYR A 259 -8.76 2.07 6.62
C TYR A 259 -8.17 1.45 7.89
N LYS A 260 -8.91 1.54 9.01
CA LYS A 260 -8.54 0.88 10.27
C LYS A 260 -9.38 -0.35 10.48
N TYR A 261 -8.73 -1.46 10.73
CA TYR A 261 -9.35 -2.75 11.00
C TYR A 261 -9.01 -3.25 12.39
N GLU A 262 -9.94 -4.01 12.98
CA GLU A 262 -9.76 -4.69 14.27
C GLU A 262 -10.19 -6.14 14.19
N TRP A 263 -9.41 -7.01 14.81
CA TRP A 263 -9.77 -8.38 15.14
C TRP A 263 -9.86 -8.51 16.67
N LYS A 264 -10.89 -9.24 17.16
CA LYS A 264 -11.18 -9.48 18.60
C LYS A 264 -11.44 -10.96 18.85
#